data_ccfa4d427365f4334318c8185038dc57
#
_entry.id   ccfa4d427365f4334318c8185038dc57
#
_cell.length_a   1.000
_cell.length_b   1.000
_cell.length_c   1.000
_cell.angle_alpha   90.00
_cell.angle_beta   90.00
_cell.angle_gamma   90.00
#
_symmetry.space_group_name_H-M   'P 1'
#
loop_
_entity.id
_entity.type
_entity.pdbx_description
1 polymer ?
#
loop_
_entity_poly.entity_id
_entity_poly.type
_entity_poly.pdbx_seq_one_letter_code
_entity_poly.pdbx_strand_id
1 'polypeptide(L)'
;MYASASYKGLTENNGFSFKGGYFDLDGGGFWYGDLVSGAVFSLNDQLEVDGILANMGVTGGKSTDLSSIQSVSFAVAEGKLYSGFVASGKQTLTIGSKEQAFDLSQENGVTEYGHILSIIDLADGSSSLTKKYSTTHDASGNYCFIKSMLVKGDVLLLGGTFNAKLAFDQNIDAVSTNDLYVAVLNKNTLDVNNAVASKVNEGDANSKKEEFGGMTVCGDYVYMIGHTAVIASHAVETPLTFWIDTTNGTMTQANPANLATGVAASGTKLAIAQTQVADQKLENIFSLNEVSNATGISSTEQGAGVSVYPNPVVDVLNFTTPCDVVIINLMGVTVKQAENVSSLPVSDLISGQYIIKLTTEDGTSTAKVIKK
;
A
#
# COMPACT_ATOMS: atom_id res chain seq x y z
N MET A 1 8.99 14.28 -14.83
CA MET A 1 8.28 13.06 -14.40
C MET A 1 9.30 12.02 -13.95
N TYR A 2 8.90 11.00 -13.18
CA TYR A 2 9.82 9.96 -12.69
C TYR A 2 9.25 8.59 -12.98
N ALA A 3 10.13 7.61 -13.17
CA ALA A 3 9.76 6.22 -13.37
C ALA A 3 10.80 5.29 -12.73
N SER A 4 10.42 4.04 -12.50
CA SER A 4 11.33 2.98 -12.06
C SER A 4 11.19 1.76 -12.96
N ALA A 5 12.28 1.03 -13.12
CA ALA A 5 12.29 -0.24 -13.82
C ALA A 5 13.28 -1.19 -13.16
N SER A 6 12.93 -2.47 -13.16
CA SER A 6 13.86 -3.56 -13.00
C SER A 6 13.98 -4.29 -14.34
N TYR A 7 15.16 -4.72 -14.69
CA TYR A 7 15.37 -5.36 -15.99
C TYR A 7 16.39 -6.48 -15.91
N LYS A 8 16.26 -7.39 -16.87
CA LYS A 8 17.16 -8.51 -17.07
C LYS A 8 18.07 -8.17 -18.25
N GLY A 9 19.36 -8.18 -18.05
CA GLY A 9 20.32 -7.99 -19.14
C GLY A 9 20.20 -9.14 -20.16
N LEU A 10 19.93 -8.82 -21.42
CA LEU A 10 19.73 -9.82 -22.48
C LEU A 10 20.81 -9.77 -23.57
N THR A 11 21.75 -8.84 -23.52
CA THR A 11 22.75 -8.63 -24.57
C THR A 11 24.12 -8.26 -24.03
N GLU A 12 25.12 -8.28 -24.88
CA GLU A 12 26.51 -7.91 -24.57
C GLU A 12 26.67 -6.47 -24.05
N ASN A 13 25.66 -5.63 -24.26
CA ASN A 13 25.62 -4.25 -23.78
C ASN A 13 24.56 -4.17 -22.66
N ASN A 14 25.01 -4.12 -21.43
CA ASN A 14 24.24 -4.16 -20.21
C ASN A 14 23.47 -2.85 -19.94
N GLY A 15 22.55 -2.53 -20.79
CA GLY A 15 21.75 -1.34 -20.65
C GLY A 15 20.30 -1.58 -21.00
N PHE A 16 19.47 -0.57 -20.77
CA PHE A 16 18.11 -0.56 -21.27
C PHE A 16 17.91 0.64 -22.22
N SER A 17 17.04 0.43 -23.20
CA SER A 17 16.65 1.48 -24.13
C SER A 17 15.24 1.93 -23.78
N PHE A 18 15.06 3.22 -23.62
CA PHE A 18 13.77 3.88 -23.54
C PHE A 18 13.68 4.91 -24.65
N LYS A 19 12.49 5.42 -24.96
CA LYS A 19 12.33 6.44 -26.01
C LYS A 19 13.30 7.60 -25.78
N GLY A 20 14.24 7.81 -26.69
CA GLY A 20 15.23 8.91 -26.64
C GLY A 20 16.63 8.55 -26.19
N GLY A 21 16.92 7.33 -25.75
CA GLY A 21 18.28 7.01 -25.33
C GLY A 21 18.53 5.55 -24.97
N TYR A 22 19.81 5.22 -24.91
CA TYR A 22 20.35 4.00 -24.33
C TYR A 22 21.14 4.38 -23.09
N PHE A 23 20.85 3.73 -21.97
CA PHE A 23 21.57 3.92 -20.72
C PHE A 23 22.32 2.63 -20.40
N ASP A 24 23.63 2.73 -20.37
CA ASP A 24 24.51 1.67 -19.91
C ASP A 24 24.48 1.68 -18.37
N LEU A 25 24.05 0.59 -17.79
CA LEU A 25 24.09 0.38 -16.36
C LEU A 25 25.25 -0.58 -16.10
N ASP A 26 26.40 -0.02 -15.74
CA ASP A 26 27.60 -0.79 -15.41
C ASP A 26 27.29 -1.93 -14.46
N GLY A 27 27.70 -3.13 -14.80
CA GLY A 27 27.63 -4.29 -13.92
C GLY A 27 27.01 -5.54 -14.51
N GLY A 28 26.65 -5.55 -15.76
CA GLY A 28 26.01 -6.69 -16.34
C GLY A 28 26.91 -7.61 -17.18
N GLY A 29 27.51 -8.59 -16.62
CA GLY A 29 27.99 -9.77 -17.34
C GLY A 29 26.89 -10.81 -17.42
N PHE A 30 26.72 -11.37 -18.60
CA PHE A 30 25.76 -12.43 -18.90
C PHE A 30 26.09 -13.71 -18.13
N TRP A 31 25.16 -14.21 -17.31
CA TRP A 31 25.16 -15.61 -16.87
C TRP A 31 23.74 -16.14 -16.69
N TYR A 32 23.58 -17.42 -16.90
CA TYR A 32 22.35 -18.18 -16.77
C TYR A 32 21.59 -17.87 -15.47
N GLY A 33 20.47 -17.22 -15.56
CA GLY A 33 19.60 -16.87 -14.43
C GLY A 33 19.72 -15.38 -14.09
N ASP A 34 18.74 -14.75 -14.05
CA ASP A 34 18.17 -13.57 -13.44
C ASP A 34 19.12 -12.49 -12.85
N LEU A 35 20.09 -11.99 -13.62
CA LEU A 35 20.70 -10.71 -13.33
C LEU A 35 19.67 -9.63 -13.57
N VAL A 36 19.15 -9.05 -12.50
CA VAL A 36 18.21 -7.93 -12.56
C VAL A 36 18.91 -6.74 -11.96
N SER A 37 19.08 -5.71 -12.74
CA SER A 37 19.43 -4.38 -12.23
C SER A 37 18.15 -3.55 -12.08
N GLY A 38 18.16 -2.58 -11.18
CA GLY A 38 17.02 -1.70 -10.94
C GLY A 38 17.44 -0.24 -10.99
N ALA A 39 16.61 0.60 -11.57
CA ALA A 39 16.87 2.03 -11.64
C ALA A 39 15.63 2.86 -11.39
N VAL A 40 15.83 4.07 -10.83
CA VAL A 40 14.87 5.16 -10.80
C VAL A 40 15.44 6.30 -11.64
N PHE A 41 14.64 6.82 -12.55
CA PHE A 41 15.07 7.82 -13.51
C PHE A 41 14.06 8.96 -13.67
N SER A 42 14.52 10.11 -14.09
CA SER A 42 13.70 11.24 -14.49
C SER A 42 13.30 11.14 -15.96
N LEU A 43 12.12 11.66 -16.29
CA LEU A 43 11.62 11.81 -17.64
C LEU A 43 11.40 13.30 -17.94
N ASN A 44 11.75 13.70 -19.16
CA ASN A 44 11.42 15.02 -19.69
C ASN A 44 9.92 15.13 -20.08
N ASP A 45 9.51 16.26 -20.63
CA ASP A 45 8.12 16.51 -21.05
C ASP A 45 7.70 15.67 -22.26
N GLN A 46 8.64 15.10 -23.00
CA GLN A 46 8.41 14.18 -24.11
C GLN A 46 8.35 12.70 -23.64
N LEU A 47 8.44 12.46 -22.32
CA LEU A 47 8.52 11.13 -21.71
C LEU A 47 9.80 10.35 -22.09
N GLU A 48 10.88 11.06 -22.39
CA GLU A 48 12.19 10.48 -22.64
C GLU A 48 13.02 10.51 -21.36
N VAL A 49 13.89 9.52 -21.18
CA VAL A 49 14.77 9.48 -20.00
C VAL A 49 15.74 10.67 -20.04
N ASP A 50 15.72 11.47 -18.98
CA ASP A 50 16.53 12.68 -18.82
C ASP A 50 17.75 12.40 -17.95
N GLY A 51 17.64 11.52 -16.94
CA GLY A 51 18.73 11.13 -16.08
C GLY A 51 18.40 9.97 -15.16
N ILE A 52 19.44 9.26 -14.72
CA ILE A 52 19.32 8.20 -13.72
C ILE A 52 19.56 8.84 -12.35
N LEU A 53 18.60 8.68 -11.44
CA LEU A 53 18.66 9.25 -10.09
C LEU A 53 19.24 8.24 -9.09
N ALA A 54 18.86 6.98 -9.22
CA ALA A 54 19.39 5.89 -8.42
C ALA A 54 19.46 4.63 -9.28
N ASN A 55 20.54 3.89 -9.16
CA ASN A 55 20.74 2.60 -9.82
C ASN A 55 21.28 1.60 -8.80
N MET A 56 20.74 0.40 -8.82
CA MET A 56 21.30 -0.73 -8.09
C MET A 56 21.63 -1.86 -9.05
N GLY A 57 22.86 -2.32 -9.01
CA GLY A 57 23.36 -3.39 -9.87
C GLY A 57 24.36 -4.29 -9.15
N VAL A 58 24.70 -5.39 -9.80
CA VAL A 58 25.63 -6.40 -9.24
C VAL A 58 27.04 -5.85 -9.16
N THR A 59 27.67 -5.95 -8.00
CA THR A 59 29.05 -5.51 -7.79
C THR A 59 30.03 -6.31 -8.65
N GLY A 60 30.85 -5.61 -9.44
CA GLY A 60 31.93 -6.22 -10.23
C GLY A 60 31.48 -6.98 -11.47
N GLY A 61 30.26 -6.80 -11.93
CA GLY A 61 29.79 -7.26 -13.25
C GLY A 61 29.72 -8.78 -13.45
N LYS A 62 29.93 -9.59 -12.42
CA LYS A 62 29.84 -11.06 -12.49
C LYS A 62 29.06 -11.56 -11.27
N SER A 63 27.91 -12.10 -11.51
CA SER A 63 27.19 -12.85 -10.48
C SER A 63 27.72 -14.28 -10.45
N THR A 64 28.54 -14.58 -9.45
CA THR A 64 28.83 -15.97 -9.04
C THR A 64 27.81 -16.46 -8.02
N ASP A 65 27.06 -15.52 -7.43
CA ASP A 65 26.10 -15.74 -6.36
C ASP A 65 24.72 -15.28 -6.88
N LEU A 66 23.64 -15.82 -6.39
CA LEU A 66 22.26 -15.54 -6.79
C LEU A 66 21.85 -14.06 -6.52
N SER A 67 22.61 -13.15 -7.10
CA SER A 67 22.39 -11.70 -6.96
C SER A 67 21.21 -11.28 -7.83
N SER A 68 20.22 -10.63 -7.25
CA SER A 68 19.04 -10.18 -7.99
C SER A 68 18.42 -8.93 -7.38
N ILE A 69 17.73 -8.14 -8.21
CA ILE A 69 16.84 -7.07 -7.78
C ILE A 69 15.41 -7.59 -7.93
N GLN A 70 14.70 -7.73 -6.83
CA GLN A 70 13.34 -8.29 -6.80
C GLN A 70 12.26 -7.24 -7.02
N SER A 71 12.46 -6.03 -6.53
CA SER A 71 11.55 -4.91 -6.77
C SER A 71 12.27 -3.57 -6.67
N VAL A 72 11.74 -2.60 -7.40
CA VAL A 72 12.12 -1.18 -7.35
C VAL A 72 10.87 -0.36 -7.21
N SER A 73 10.82 0.49 -6.19
CA SER A 73 9.71 1.39 -5.94
C SER A 73 10.24 2.77 -5.55
N PHE A 74 9.42 3.80 -5.74
CA PHE A 74 9.79 5.14 -5.33
C PHE A 74 8.58 5.99 -4.96
N ALA A 75 8.83 7.07 -4.23
CA ALA A 75 7.89 8.16 -4.00
C ALA A 75 8.60 9.49 -4.17
N VAL A 76 7.86 10.53 -4.54
CA VAL A 76 8.39 11.89 -4.66
C VAL A 76 7.53 12.83 -3.84
N ALA A 77 8.16 13.60 -2.97
CA ALA A 77 7.51 14.64 -2.17
C ALA A 77 8.51 15.71 -1.75
N GLU A 78 8.08 16.96 -1.72
CA GLU A 78 8.84 18.08 -1.16
C GLU A 78 10.28 18.22 -1.71
N GLY A 79 10.44 18.02 -3.02
CA GLY A 79 11.76 18.10 -3.67
C GLY A 79 12.70 16.93 -3.38
N LYS A 80 12.19 15.86 -2.77
CA LYS A 80 12.94 14.65 -2.47
C LYS A 80 12.35 13.44 -3.19
N LEU A 81 13.23 12.53 -3.61
CA LEU A 81 12.90 11.20 -4.07
C LEU A 81 13.25 10.20 -2.96
N TYR A 82 12.31 9.36 -2.64
CA TYR A 82 12.48 8.20 -1.77
C TYR A 82 12.55 6.98 -2.66
N SER A 83 13.68 6.29 -2.70
CA SER A 83 13.84 5.07 -3.49
C SER A 83 13.91 3.85 -2.59
N GLY A 84 13.34 2.73 -3.05
CA GLY A 84 13.34 1.44 -2.37
C GLY A 84 13.71 0.32 -3.34
N PHE A 85 14.80 -0.40 -3.02
CA PHE A 85 15.26 -1.57 -3.74
C PHE A 85 15.16 -2.79 -2.83
N VAL A 86 14.62 -3.88 -3.35
CA VAL A 86 14.70 -5.20 -2.70
C VAL A 86 15.67 -6.05 -3.49
N ALA A 87 16.74 -6.47 -2.85
CA ALA A 87 17.87 -7.09 -3.51
C ALA A 87 18.47 -8.25 -2.72
N SER A 88 19.17 -9.15 -3.40
CA SER A 88 19.98 -10.24 -2.82
C SER A 88 21.37 -10.25 -3.44
N GLY A 89 22.31 -10.95 -2.77
CA GLY A 89 23.69 -11.09 -3.22
C GLY A 89 24.51 -9.81 -3.07
N LYS A 90 25.57 -9.67 -3.87
CA LYS A 90 26.48 -8.50 -3.82
C LYS A 90 25.96 -7.43 -4.77
N GLN A 91 25.59 -6.30 -4.22
CA GLN A 91 24.97 -5.19 -4.94
C GLN A 91 25.73 -3.89 -4.71
N THR A 92 25.72 -3.01 -5.70
CA THR A 92 26.18 -1.63 -5.58
C THR A 92 25.02 -0.69 -5.88
N LEU A 93 24.72 0.18 -4.93
CA LEU A 93 23.80 1.30 -5.13
C LEU A 93 24.60 2.52 -5.56
N THR A 94 24.24 3.10 -6.70
CA THR A 94 24.80 4.33 -7.22
C THR A 94 23.74 5.44 -7.17
N ILE A 95 24.07 6.56 -6.53
CA ILE A 95 23.24 7.76 -6.48
C ILE A 95 24.12 8.95 -6.83
N GLY A 96 23.84 9.59 -7.96
CA GLY A 96 24.74 10.61 -8.52
C GLY A 96 26.13 10.02 -8.76
N SER A 97 27.17 10.60 -8.14
CA SER A 97 28.54 10.12 -8.21
C SER A 97 28.97 9.21 -7.04
N LYS A 98 28.06 8.91 -6.13
CA LYS A 98 28.36 8.09 -4.94
C LYS A 98 27.92 6.67 -5.14
N GLU A 99 28.80 5.75 -4.75
CA GLU A 99 28.54 4.31 -4.74
C GLU A 99 28.57 3.77 -3.32
N GLN A 100 27.67 2.85 -3.03
CA GLN A 100 27.62 2.12 -1.78
C GLN A 100 27.42 0.64 -2.07
N ALA A 101 28.39 -0.19 -1.66
CA ALA A 101 28.29 -1.64 -1.79
C ALA A 101 27.51 -2.27 -0.63
N PHE A 102 26.73 -3.29 -0.96
CA PHE A 102 26.00 -4.14 -0.02
C PHE A 102 26.37 -5.58 -0.28
N ASP A 103 26.79 -6.29 0.76
CA ASP A 103 26.94 -7.74 0.72
C ASP A 103 25.70 -8.37 1.38
N LEU A 104 24.85 -8.95 0.53
CA LEU A 104 23.63 -9.67 0.88
C LEU A 104 23.77 -11.13 0.49
N SER A 105 25.03 -11.62 0.43
CA SER A 105 25.34 -12.97 0.04
C SER A 105 24.90 -13.99 1.09
N GLN A 106 24.75 -15.23 0.64
CA GLN A 106 24.36 -16.34 1.49
C GLN A 106 25.49 -16.73 2.45
N GLU A 107 25.17 -16.81 3.73
CA GLU A 107 25.94 -17.60 4.68
C GLU A 107 25.15 -18.88 5.03
N ASN A 108 25.81 -20.03 4.92
CA ASN A 108 25.24 -21.33 5.29
C ASN A 108 23.95 -21.74 4.54
N GLY A 109 23.81 -21.36 3.27
CA GLY A 109 22.63 -21.71 2.47
C GLY A 109 21.41 -20.83 2.71
N VAL A 110 21.56 -19.74 3.45
CA VAL A 110 20.53 -18.75 3.75
C VAL A 110 20.72 -17.53 2.86
N THR A 111 19.69 -17.14 2.09
CA THR A 111 19.71 -15.92 1.27
C THR A 111 19.20 -14.74 2.09
N GLU A 112 19.97 -13.66 2.19
CA GLU A 112 19.48 -12.41 2.76
C GLU A 112 18.85 -11.56 1.65
N TYR A 113 17.61 -11.07 1.89
CA TYR A 113 17.02 -10.01 1.08
C TYR A 113 17.18 -8.68 1.82
N GLY A 114 17.93 -7.78 1.22
CA GLY A 114 18.10 -6.42 1.71
C GLY A 114 17.06 -5.49 1.10
N HIS A 115 16.42 -4.69 1.95
CA HIS A 115 15.54 -3.60 1.58
C HIS A 115 16.32 -2.31 1.74
N ILE A 116 16.82 -1.78 0.64
CA ILE A 116 17.69 -0.62 0.62
C ILE A 116 16.83 0.60 0.30
N LEU A 117 16.64 1.45 1.31
CA LEU A 117 15.87 2.69 1.20
C LEU A 117 16.82 3.88 1.15
N SER A 118 16.58 4.85 0.26
CA SER A 118 17.40 6.06 0.15
C SER A 118 16.54 7.32 0.00
N ILE A 119 17.02 8.41 0.55
CA ILE A 119 16.48 9.76 0.35
C ILE A 119 17.45 10.52 -0.56
N ILE A 120 16.96 11.02 -1.67
CA ILE A 120 17.73 11.73 -2.69
C ILE A 120 17.14 13.13 -2.82
N ASP A 121 17.98 14.14 -2.74
CA ASP A 121 17.60 15.52 -3.02
C ASP A 121 17.51 15.72 -4.54
N LEU A 122 16.35 16.15 -5.02
CA LEU A 122 16.14 16.35 -6.46
C LEU A 122 16.79 17.63 -6.99
N ALA A 123 17.25 18.53 -6.12
CA ALA A 123 17.91 19.76 -6.55
C ALA A 123 19.34 19.51 -7.03
N ASP A 124 20.05 18.54 -6.44
CA ASP A 124 21.45 18.26 -6.76
C ASP A 124 21.74 16.77 -7.01
N GLY A 125 20.75 15.90 -6.90
CA GLY A 125 20.88 14.46 -7.06
C GLY A 125 21.67 13.76 -5.95
N SER A 126 21.94 14.44 -4.82
CA SER A 126 22.71 13.86 -3.72
C SER A 126 21.85 12.94 -2.85
N SER A 127 22.44 11.86 -2.32
CA SER A 127 21.82 11.07 -1.26
C SER A 127 22.09 11.71 0.10
N SER A 128 21.02 11.99 0.84
CA SER A 128 21.10 12.49 2.22
C SER A 128 21.12 11.37 3.26
N LEU A 129 20.51 10.23 2.94
CA LEU A 129 20.42 9.07 3.83
C LEU A 129 20.19 7.80 3.01
N THR A 130 20.88 6.72 3.41
CA THR A 130 20.57 5.35 2.94
C THR A 130 20.47 4.43 4.14
N LYS A 131 19.45 3.58 4.17
CA LYS A 131 19.20 2.63 5.25
C LYS A 131 18.86 1.25 4.69
N LYS A 132 19.40 0.21 5.34
CA LYS A 132 19.16 -1.19 5.01
C LYS A 132 18.26 -1.83 6.08
N TYR A 133 17.24 -2.53 5.62
CA TYR A 133 16.47 -3.51 6.37
C TYR A 133 16.67 -4.87 5.76
N SER A 134 16.67 -5.91 6.54
CA SER A 134 16.91 -7.26 6.06
C SER A 134 15.92 -8.24 6.63
N THR A 135 15.57 -9.25 5.83
CA THR A 135 14.96 -10.47 6.31
C THR A 135 16.00 -11.57 6.27
N THR A 136 16.19 -12.26 7.38
CA THR A 136 16.99 -13.50 7.40
C THR A 136 16.13 -14.66 6.97
N HIS A 137 16.70 -15.53 6.17
CA HIS A 137 16.06 -16.57 5.42
C HIS A 137 16.53 -17.93 5.87
N ASP A 138 15.63 -18.84 6.11
CA ASP A 138 15.92 -20.25 6.00
C ASP A 138 15.78 -20.73 4.54
N ALA A 139 16.15 -21.99 4.27
CA ALA A 139 16.19 -22.57 2.92
C ALA A 139 14.84 -22.60 2.16
N SER A 140 13.77 -22.01 2.68
CA SER A 140 12.41 -22.14 2.17
C SER A 140 11.93 -21.01 1.28
N GLY A 141 12.78 -20.01 0.97
CA GLY A 141 12.42 -19.03 -0.03
C GLY A 141 11.63 -17.82 0.49
N ASN A 142 12.00 -17.22 1.63
CA ASN A 142 11.36 -16.03 2.19
C ASN A 142 11.60 -14.78 1.35
N TYR A 143 10.63 -13.95 1.11
CA TYR A 143 10.77 -12.67 0.45
C TYR A 143 9.82 -11.64 1.07
N CYS A 144 10.21 -10.39 0.92
CA CYS A 144 9.40 -9.25 1.23
C CYS A 144 9.58 -8.24 0.11
N PHE A 145 8.53 -7.95 -0.63
CA PHE A 145 8.58 -7.04 -1.77
C PHE A 145 7.99 -5.68 -1.41
N ILE A 146 8.66 -4.61 -1.80
CA ILE A 146 8.08 -3.27 -1.81
C ILE A 146 7.42 -3.07 -3.18
N LYS A 147 6.10 -2.99 -3.22
CA LYS A 147 5.30 -2.81 -4.43
C LYS A 147 4.84 -1.37 -4.64
N SER A 148 4.73 -0.60 -3.56
CA SER A 148 4.31 0.79 -3.59
C SER A 148 4.97 1.57 -2.48
N MET A 149 5.28 2.84 -2.77
CA MET A 149 5.77 3.82 -1.81
C MET A 149 4.95 5.10 -1.91
N LEU A 150 4.57 5.69 -0.79
CA LEU A 150 3.80 6.93 -0.72
C LEU A 150 4.34 7.80 0.41
N VAL A 151 4.28 9.12 0.24
CA VAL A 151 4.56 10.07 1.33
C VAL A 151 3.26 10.72 1.76
N LYS A 152 3.03 10.76 3.08
CA LYS A 152 1.90 11.45 3.69
C LYS A 152 2.37 12.20 4.93
N GLY A 153 2.33 13.54 4.90
CA GLY A 153 2.84 14.37 6.00
C GLY A 153 4.28 14.00 6.34
N ASP A 154 4.54 13.56 7.58
CA ASP A 154 5.89 13.22 8.05
C ASP A 154 6.24 11.74 7.92
N VAL A 155 5.41 10.94 7.25
CA VAL A 155 5.65 9.51 7.10
C VAL A 155 5.86 9.10 5.65
N LEU A 156 6.73 8.09 5.46
CA LEU A 156 6.91 7.31 4.27
C LEU A 156 6.20 5.98 4.48
N LEU A 157 5.32 5.63 3.55
CA LEU A 157 4.52 4.42 3.58
C LEU A 157 5.06 3.44 2.56
N LEU A 158 5.30 2.21 2.97
CA LEU A 158 5.69 1.10 2.11
C LEU A 158 4.58 0.07 2.13
N GLY A 159 4.15 -0.38 0.97
CA GLY A 159 3.17 -1.46 0.84
C GLY A 159 3.65 -2.54 -0.11
N GLY A 160 3.25 -3.77 0.16
CA GLY A 160 3.64 -4.90 -0.66
C GLY A 160 3.20 -6.24 -0.11
N THR A 161 3.97 -7.28 -0.42
CA THR A 161 3.74 -8.65 0.02
C THR A 161 4.98 -9.23 0.68
N PHE A 162 4.80 -10.12 1.64
CA PHE A 162 5.88 -10.86 2.26
C PHE A 162 5.43 -12.29 2.59
N ASN A 163 6.41 -13.19 2.72
CA ASN A 163 6.22 -14.50 3.31
C ASN A 163 7.24 -14.68 4.45
N ALA A 164 6.92 -15.51 5.42
CA ALA A 164 7.66 -15.75 6.67
C ALA A 164 7.73 -14.51 7.57
N LYS A 165 8.83 -13.72 7.58
CA LYS A 165 8.98 -12.56 8.48
C LYS A 165 8.98 -11.24 7.72
N LEU A 166 8.29 -10.23 8.27
CA LEU A 166 8.28 -8.90 7.69
C LEU A 166 9.62 -8.20 7.94
N ALA A 167 10.24 -7.66 6.88
CA ALA A 167 11.54 -6.99 6.97
C ALA A 167 11.55 -5.78 7.92
N PHE A 168 10.42 -5.12 8.06
CA PHE A 168 10.24 -3.88 8.83
C PHE A 168 9.81 -4.14 10.28
N ASP A 169 9.33 -5.33 10.60
CA ASP A 169 9.08 -5.79 11.96
C ASP A 169 9.20 -7.33 12.03
N GLN A 170 10.31 -7.80 12.59
CA GLN A 170 10.63 -9.23 12.71
C GLN A 170 9.71 -10.01 13.68
N ASN A 171 8.83 -9.34 14.41
CA ASN A 171 7.80 -9.99 15.22
C ASN A 171 6.53 -10.33 14.42
N ILE A 172 6.43 -9.85 13.18
CA ILE A 172 5.30 -10.13 12.29
C ILE A 172 5.67 -11.29 11.38
N ASP A 173 5.00 -12.42 11.59
CA ASP A 173 5.06 -13.59 10.74
C ASP A 173 3.89 -13.60 9.74
N ALA A 174 4.14 -14.04 8.52
CA ALA A 174 3.09 -14.29 7.55
C ALA A 174 2.25 -15.48 7.98
N VAL A 175 0.94 -15.40 7.79
CA VAL A 175 -0.02 -16.46 8.11
C VAL A 175 -0.44 -17.26 6.88
N SER A 176 -0.07 -16.80 5.68
CA SER A 176 -0.26 -17.51 4.41
C SER A 176 1.05 -17.56 3.60
N THR A 177 0.99 -18.10 2.38
CA THR A 177 2.17 -18.13 1.50
C THR A 177 2.68 -16.74 1.18
N ASN A 178 1.79 -15.76 1.04
CA ASN A 178 2.08 -14.34 0.96
C ASN A 178 0.99 -13.56 1.67
N ASP A 179 1.38 -12.64 2.54
CA ASP A 179 0.46 -11.68 3.15
C ASP A 179 0.77 -10.27 2.64
N LEU A 180 -0.25 -9.44 2.60
CA LEU A 180 -0.10 -8.01 2.35
C LEU A 180 0.41 -7.31 3.61
N TYR A 181 1.18 -6.25 3.43
CA TYR A 181 1.65 -5.43 4.54
C TYR A 181 1.67 -3.95 4.21
N VAL A 182 1.66 -3.12 5.26
CA VAL A 182 2.04 -1.71 5.21
C VAL A 182 3.03 -1.43 6.35
N ALA A 183 4.15 -0.81 6.00
CA ALA A 183 5.10 -0.26 6.97
C ALA A 183 5.05 1.27 6.92
N VAL A 184 5.03 1.88 8.10
CA VAL A 184 4.98 3.33 8.32
C VAL A 184 6.34 3.76 8.86
N LEU A 185 7.09 4.52 8.10
CA LEU A 185 8.42 5.00 8.45
C LEU A 185 8.41 6.53 8.63
N ASN A 186 9.31 7.02 9.45
CA ASN A 186 9.63 8.44 9.47
C ASN A 186 10.31 8.83 8.14
N LYS A 187 9.75 9.80 7.41
CA LYS A 187 10.25 10.16 6.06
C LYS A 187 11.64 10.76 6.06
N ASN A 188 12.11 11.31 7.19
CA ASN A 188 13.42 11.98 7.26
C ASN A 188 14.54 11.07 7.78
N THR A 189 14.21 10.08 8.63
CA THR A 189 15.18 9.16 9.24
C THR A 189 15.10 7.74 8.68
N LEU A 190 14.04 7.43 7.94
CA LEU A 190 13.67 6.09 7.48
C LEU A 190 13.52 5.07 8.62
N ASP A 191 13.37 5.52 9.88
CA ASP A 191 13.07 4.63 10.99
C ASP A 191 11.63 4.11 10.90
N VAL A 192 11.45 2.83 11.22
CA VAL A 192 10.12 2.24 11.26
C VAL A 192 9.40 2.73 12.52
N ASN A 193 8.26 3.38 12.31
CA ASN A 193 7.36 3.79 13.39
C ASN A 193 6.39 2.66 13.73
N ASN A 194 5.89 1.96 12.71
CA ASN A 194 4.95 0.86 12.84
C ASN A 194 4.92 0.00 11.58
N ALA A 195 4.49 -1.25 11.72
CA ALA A 195 4.18 -2.12 10.58
C ALA A 195 2.98 -3.00 10.91
N VAL A 196 2.17 -3.31 9.90
CA VAL A 196 1.00 -4.17 10.02
C VAL A 196 0.90 -5.08 8.82
N ALA A 197 0.34 -6.27 9.02
CA ALA A 197 0.09 -7.25 7.99
C ALA A 197 -1.37 -7.71 7.99
N SER A 198 -1.85 -8.11 6.82
CA SER A 198 -3.12 -8.81 6.70
C SER A 198 -3.03 -10.22 7.32
N LYS A 199 -4.17 -10.75 7.73
CA LYS A 199 -4.29 -12.11 8.27
C LYS A 199 -5.48 -12.84 7.68
N VAL A 200 -5.79 -12.56 6.42
CA VAL A 200 -7.05 -13.01 5.79
C VAL A 200 -7.08 -14.53 5.60
N ASN A 201 -5.94 -15.14 5.31
CA ASN A 201 -5.84 -16.57 5.05
C ASN A 201 -5.30 -17.37 6.24
N GLU A 202 -5.46 -16.87 7.47
CA GLU A 202 -5.05 -17.60 8.66
C GLU A 202 -5.74 -18.98 8.72
N GLY A 203 -4.93 -20.04 8.75
CA GLY A 203 -5.41 -21.43 8.71
C GLY A 203 -5.47 -22.07 7.32
N ASP A 204 -5.21 -21.36 6.22
CA ASP A 204 -5.16 -21.91 4.85
C ASP A 204 -3.82 -21.59 4.14
N ALA A 205 -2.76 -21.55 4.90
CA ALA A 205 -1.43 -21.07 4.51
C ALA A 205 -0.81 -21.80 3.30
N ASN A 206 -1.17 -23.04 3.04
CA ASN A 206 -0.50 -23.86 2.02
C ASN A 206 -1.21 -23.83 0.65
N SER A 207 -2.41 -23.29 0.58
CA SER A 207 -3.21 -23.30 -0.66
C SER A 207 -3.47 -21.92 -1.23
N LYS A 208 -3.35 -20.87 -0.42
CA LYS A 208 -3.69 -19.49 -0.77
C LYS A 208 -2.54 -18.52 -0.55
N LYS A 209 -2.54 -17.47 -1.35
CA LYS A 209 -1.64 -16.31 -1.23
C LYS A 209 -2.45 -15.03 -1.41
N GLU A 210 -1.92 -13.93 -0.92
CA GLU A 210 -2.46 -12.60 -1.18
C GLU A 210 -1.59 -11.89 -2.22
N GLU A 211 -2.23 -11.19 -3.13
CA GLU A 211 -1.57 -10.41 -4.17
C GLU A 211 -1.91 -8.93 -4.04
N PHE A 212 -0.87 -8.10 -4.14
CA PHE A 212 -0.98 -6.65 -4.02
C PHE A 212 -1.47 -6.03 -5.33
N GLY A 213 -2.55 -5.25 -5.26
CA GLY A 213 -3.13 -4.57 -6.42
C GLY A 213 -2.77 -3.08 -6.51
N GLY A 214 -2.58 -2.42 -5.37
CA GLY A 214 -2.25 -1.00 -5.34
C GLY A 214 -2.48 -0.35 -4.00
N MET A 215 -1.94 0.87 -3.83
CA MET A 215 -2.10 1.66 -2.62
C MET A 215 -2.19 3.15 -2.95
N THR A 216 -3.01 3.90 -2.22
CA THR A 216 -3.12 5.36 -2.35
C THR A 216 -3.45 6.00 -1.02
N VAL A 217 -3.12 7.30 -0.88
CA VAL A 217 -3.51 8.12 0.27
C VAL A 217 -4.81 8.85 -0.06
N CYS A 218 -5.82 8.73 0.80
CA CYS A 218 -7.07 9.45 0.69
C CYS A 218 -7.48 10.03 2.05
N GLY A 219 -7.47 11.34 2.19
CA GLY A 219 -7.67 12.01 3.47
C GLY A 219 -6.64 11.56 4.52
N ASP A 220 -7.11 11.11 5.67
CA ASP A 220 -6.27 10.66 6.78
C ASP A 220 -5.86 9.18 6.70
N TYR A 221 -6.32 8.46 5.70
CA TYR A 221 -6.10 7.02 5.56
C TYR A 221 -5.27 6.66 4.34
N VAL A 222 -4.72 5.46 4.39
CA VAL A 222 -4.18 4.77 3.22
C VAL A 222 -5.17 3.68 2.81
N TYR A 223 -5.46 3.63 1.53
CA TYR A 223 -6.21 2.55 0.92
C TYR A 223 -5.25 1.61 0.24
N MET A 224 -5.39 0.33 0.53
CA MET A 224 -4.68 -0.74 -0.15
C MET A 224 -5.69 -1.72 -0.73
N ILE A 225 -5.50 -2.08 -1.98
CA ILE A 225 -6.29 -3.08 -2.68
C ILE A 225 -5.44 -4.29 -3.02
N GLY A 226 -6.07 -5.44 -3.08
CA GLY A 226 -5.47 -6.71 -3.47
C GLY A 226 -6.52 -7.78 -3.67
N HIS A 227 -6.08 -9.01 -3.67
CA HIS A 227 -6.96 -10.17 -3.73
C HIS A 227 -6.27 -11.42 -3.18
N THR A 228 -7.08 -12.41 -2.82
CA THR A 228 -6.56 -13.76 -2.57
C THR A 228 -6.52 -14.55 -3.88
N ALA A 229 -5.54 -15.43 -4.01
CA ALA A 229 -5.41 -16.32 -5.16
C ALA A 229 -5.02 -17.73 -4.71
N VAL A 230 -5.49 -18.73 -5.46
CA VAL A 230 -5.06 -20.12 -5.28
C VAL A 230 -3.64 -20.30 -5.82
N ILE A 231 -2.73 -20.86 -5.03
CA ILE A 231 -1.31 -21.00 -5.41
C ILE A 231 -1.16 -21.83 -6.69
N ALA A 232 -1.82 -22.97 -6.75
CA ALA A 232 -1.62 -23.93 -7.85
C ALA A 232 -2.16 -23.44 -9.20
N SER A 233 -3.25 -22.67 -9.22
CA SER A 233 -3.93 -22.24 -10.44
C SER A 233 -3.80 -20.75 -10.74
N HIS A 234 -3.30 -19.95 -9.79
CA HIS A 234 -3.34 -18.48 -9.79
C HIS A 234 -4.76 -17.90 -9.97
N ALA A 235 -5.79 -18.70 -9.72
CA ALA A 235 -7.16 -18.23 -9.79
C ALA A 235 -7.44 -17.22 -8.68
N VAL A 236 -7.94 -16.05 -9.08
CA VAL A 236 -8.40 -15.01 -8.15
C VAL A 236 -9.66 -15.52 -7.43
N GLU A 237 -9.70 -15.40 -6.12
CA GLU A 237 -10.84 -15.85 -5.32
C GLU A 237 -11.60 -14.67 -4.69
N THR A 238 -10.94 -13.96 -3.77
CA THR A 238 -11.61 -12.95 -2.96
C THR A 238 -10.94 -11.60 -3.13
N PRO A 239 -11.69 -10.57 -3.56
CA PRO A 239 -11.20 -9.19 -3.55
C PRO A 239 -10.91 -8.74 -2.12
N LEU A 240 -9.82 -7.98 -1.96
CA LEU A 240 -9.39 -7.41 -0.69
C LEU A 240 -9.29 -5.91 -0.79
N THR A 241 -9.76 -5.21 0.23
CA THR A 241 -9.54 -3.78 0.41
C THR A 241 -9.26 -3.51 1.88
N PHE A 242 -8.25 -2.72 2.14
CA PHE A 242 -7.85 -2.34 3.49
C PHE A 242 -7.80 -0.84 3.63
N TRP A 243 -8.21 -0.39 4.81
CA TRP A 243 -8.01 0.96 5.30
C TRP A 243 -6.93 0.92 6.36
N ILE A 244 -5.93 1.74 6.21
CA ILE A 244 -4.82 1.81 7.16
C ILE A 244 -4.80 3.20 7.78
N ASP A 245 -4.96 3.27 9.09
CA ASP A 245 -4.71 4.46 9.87
C ASP A 245 -3.20 4.58 10.11
N THR A 246 -2.61 5.59 9.52
CA THR A 246 -1.15 5.81 9.60
C THR A 246 -0.69 6.30 10.97
N THR A 247 -1.61 6.74 11.84
CA THR A 247 -1.28 7.27 13.17
C THR A 247 -1.02 6.15 14.17
N ASN A 248 -1.84 5.11 14.13
CA ASN A 248 -1.77 3.98 15.05
C ASN A 248 -1.42 2.64 14.36
N GLY A 249 -1.27 2.64 13.02
CA GLY A 249 -0.95 1.46 12.24
C GLY A 249 -2.05 0.41 12.19
N THR A 250 -3.30 0.78 12.47
CA THR A 250 -4.42 -0.17 12.40
C THR A 250 -4.80 -0.42 10.95
N MET A 251 -4.83 -1.70 10.56
CA MET A 251 -5.33 -2.16 9.27
C MET A 251 -6.72 -2.73 9.44
N THR A 252 -7.70 -2.16 8.76
CA THR A 252 -9.10 -2.61 8.78
C THR A 252 -9.48 -3.13 7.41
N GLN A 253 -9.94 -4.37 7.34
CA GLN A 253 -10.40 -4.97 6.09
C GLN A 253 -11.84 -4.53 5.79
N ALA A 254 -12.09 -4.20 4.52
CA ALA A 254 -13.41 -4.13 3.93
C ALA A 254 -13.54 -5.24 2.87
N ASN A 255 -14.73 -5.79 2.72
CA ASN A 255 -15.01 -6.84 1.74
C ASN A 255 -15.73 -6.24 0.52
N PRO A 256 -14.99 -5.83 -0.52
CA PRO A 256 -15.61 -5.31 -1.73
C PRO A 256 -16.31 -6.43 -2.50
N ALA A 257 -17.42 -6.09 -3.19
CA ALA A 257 -18.14 -7.06 -4.01
C ALA A 257 -17.37 -7.45 -5.29
N ASN A 258 -16.48 -6.57 -5.77
CA ASN A 258 -15.79 -6.73 -7.04
C ASN A 258 -14.27 -6.62 -6.87
N LEU A 259 -13.53 -7.26 -7.77
CA LEU A 259 -12.08 -7.17 -7.83
C LEU A 259 -11.65 -5.75 -8.19
N ALA A 260 -10.96 -5.07 -7.27
CA ALA A 260 -10.32 -3.79 -7.55
C ALA A 260 -9.01 -4.02 -8.31
N THR A 261 -8.89 -3.36 -9.46
CA THR A 261 -7.72 -3.46 -10.37
C THR A 261 -6.86 -2.20 -10.37
N GLY A 262 -7.35 -1.13 -9.76
CA GLY A 262 -6.60 0.11 -9.60
C GLY A 262 -7.25 1.03 -8.56
N VAL A 263 -6.43 1.82 -7.90
CA VAL A 263 -6.85 2.79 -6.91
C VAL A 263 -6.03 4.07 -7.05
N ALA A 264 -6.72 5.21 -6.99
CA ALA A 264 -6.09 6.53 -6.97
C ALA A 264 -6.93 7.47 -6.12
N ALA A 265 -6.31 8.48 -5.52
CA ALA A 265 -7.03 9.47 -4.74
C ALA A 265 -6.48 10.88 -4.95
N SER A 266 -7.34 11.87 -4.72
CA SER A 266 -6.99 13.27 -4.67
C SER A 266 -7.78 13.94 -3.55
N GLY A 267 -7.08 14.38 -2.50
CA GLY A 267 -7.71 14.88 -1.28
C GLY A 267 -8.56 13.79 -0.62
N THR A 268 -9.85 14.05 -0.49
CA THR A 268 -10.84 13.10 0.07
C THR A 268 -11.57 12.26 -0.99
N LYS A 269 -11.26 12.46 -2.28
CA LYS A 269 -11.91 11.73 -3.36
C LYS A 269 -11.10 10.48 -3.70
N LEU A 270 -11.73 9.32 -3.60
CA LEU A 270 -11.15 8.01 -3.90
C LEU A 270 -11.78 7.44 -5.18
N ALA A 271 -10.96 7.20 -6.18
CA ALA A 271 -11.34 6.49 -7.39
C ALA A 271 -10.88 5.03 -7.31
N ILE A 272 -11.78 4.11 -7.59
CA ILE A 272 -11.50 2.68 -7.64
C ILE A 272 -11.91 2.15 -9.01
N ALA A 273 -10.97 1.55 -9.72
CA ALA A 273 -11.25 0.75 -10.89
C ALA A 273 -11.50 -0.69 -10.45
N GLN A 274 -12.60 -1.27 -10.91
CA GLN A 274 -13.02 -2.63 -10.55
C GLN A 274 -13.35 -3.42 -11.81
N THR A 275 -13.19 -4.71 -11.74
CA THR A 275 -13.65 -5.64 -12.80
C THR A 275 -14.70 -6.57 -12.20
N GLN A 276 -15.83 -6.71 -12.87
CA GLN A 276 -16.86 -7.69 -12.57
C GLN A 276 -17.15 -8.57 -13.77
N VAL A 277 -17.71 -9.74 -13.52
CA VAL A 277 -18.26 -10.61 -14.56
C VAL A 277 -19.78 -10.45 -14.55
N ALA A 278 -20.34 -9.87 -15.59
CA ALA A 278 -21.77 -9.77 -15.81
C ALA A 278 -22.11 -10.41 -17.15
N ASP A 279 -23.10 -11.30 -17.20
CA ASP A 279 -23.56 -12.01 -18.40
C ASP A 279 -22.43 -12.65 -19.24
N GLN A 280 -21.47 -13.29 -18.58
CA GLN A 280 -20.27 -13.90 -19.16
C GLN A 280 -19.32 -12.90 -19.88
N LYS A 281 -19.45 -11.61 -19.57
CA LYS A 281 -18.57 -10.55 -20.05
C LYS A 281 -17.82 -9.91 -18.87
N LEU A 282 -16.58 -9.51 -19.14
CA LEU A 282 -15.82 -8.66 -18.22
C LEU A 282 -16.27 -7.22 -18.41
N GLU A 283 -16.73 -6.62 -17.34
CA GLU A 283 -17.09 -5.20 -17.29
C GLU A 283 -16.14 -4.46 -16.36
N ASN A 284 -15.66 -3.31 -16.82
CA ASN A 284 -14.86 -2.41 -16.00
C ASN A 284 -15.76 -1.33 -15.41
N ILE A 285 -15.75 -1.24 -14.10
CA ILE A 285 -16.51 -0.26 -13.34
C ILE A 285 -15.54 0.74 -12.72
N PHE A 286 -15.88 2.02 -12.83
CA PHE A 286 -15.18 3.08 -12.12
C PHE A 286 -16.12 3.67 -11.07
N SER A 287 -15.71 3.61 -9.81
CA SER A 287 -16.39 4.29 -8.71
C SER A 287 -15.58 5.47 -8.22
N LEU A 288 -16.26 6.59 -7.97
CA LEU A 288 -15.68 7.76 -7.31
C LEU A 288 -16.39 7.94 -5.98
N ASN A 289 -15.64 7.76 -4.90
CA ASN A 289 -16.17 7.86 -3.54
C ASN A 289 -15.59 9.09 -2.86
N GLU A 290 -16.37 9.78 -2.06
CA GLU A 290 -15.86 10.82 -1.18
C GLU A 290 -15.63 10.24 0.21
N VAL A 291 -14.40 10.32 0.69
CA VAL A 291 -13.99 9.84 1.99
C VAL A 291 -14.02 10.99 2.97
N SER A 292 -14.89 10.94 3.95
CA SER A 292 -14.91 11.97 4.98
C SER A 292 -13.70 11.79 5.92
N ASN A 293 -12.94 12.85 6.14
CA ASN A 293 -11.73 12.86 6.98
C ASN A 293 -11.96 12.49 8.45
N ALA A 294 -13.16 12.16 8.86
CA ALA A 294 -13.47 12.11 10.28
C ALA A 294 -13.74 10.72 10.85
N THR A 295 -13.91 9.69 10.03
CA THR A 295 -14.21 8.35 10.57
C THR A 295 -13.94 7.30 9.51
N GLY A 296 -13.16 6.27 9.81
CA GLY A 296 -12.93 5.10 8.97
C GLY A 296 -14.17 4.21 8.75
N ILE A 297 -15.34 4.81 8.58
CA ILE A 297 -16.58 4.13 8.24
C ILE A 297 -17.05 4.75 6.92
N SER A 298 -16.64 4.18 5.80
CA SER A 298 -17.35 4.38 4.55
C SER A 298 -18.61 3.51 4.60
N SER A 299 -19.76 4.12 4.58
CA SER A 299 -21.00 3.42 4.27
C SER A 299 -20.95 3.02 2.78
N THR A 300 -20.42 1.85 2.46
CA THR A 300 -20.66 1.17 1.19
C THR A 300 -21.87 0.23 1.33
N GLU A 301 -22.91 0.71 1.97
CA GLU A 301 -24.22 0.13 1.78
C GLU A 301 -24.98 1.09 0.89
N GLN A 302 -25.53 0.61 -0.20
CA GLN A 302 -26.70 1.22 -0.82
C GLN A 302 -27.81 1.21 0.25
N GLY A 303 -27.68 2.06 1.23
CA GLY A 303 -28.59 2.23 2.31
C GLY A 303 -29.37 3.49 2.06
N ALA A 304 -30.65 3.41 2.25
CA ALA A 304 -31.63 4.45 2.29
C ALA A 304 -31.01 5.83 2.51
N GLY A 305 -31.12 6.73 1.55
CA GLY A 305 -30.51 8.07 1.54
C GLY A 305 -30.98 9.01 2.66
N VAL A 306 -30.92 8.53 3.91
CA VAL A 306 -31.31 9.27 5.10
C VAL A 306 -30.15 10.13 5.59
N SER A 307 -30.31 11.44 5.54
CA SER A 307 -29.38 12.40 6.14
C SER A 307 -29.83 12.79 7.54
N VAL A 308 -28.84 13.06 8.41
CA VAL A 308 -29.04 13.44 9.81
C VAL A 308 -28.60 14.89 10.02
N TYR A 309 -29.43 15.71 10.64
CA TYR A 309 -29.11 17.10 10.91
C TYR A 309 -29.83 17.64 12.15
N PRO A 310 -29.29 18.71 12.81
CA PRO A 310 -28.00 19.31 12.58
C PRO A 310 -26.85 18.43 13.10
N ASN A 311 -25.67 18.59 12.55
CA ASN A 311 -24.46 17.99 13.08
C ASN A 311 -23.33 19.05 13.07
N PRO A 312 -22.83 19.51 14.22
CA PRO A 312 -23.16 19.08 15.60
C PRO A 312 -24.59 19.39 16.06
N VAL A 313 -25.12 18.53 16.95
CA VAL A 313 -26.46 18.65 17.55
C VAL A 313 -26.40 19.12 19.01
N VAL A 314 -27.43 19.89 19.41
CA VAL A 314 -27.64 20.28 20.81
C VAL A 314 -28.82 19.51 21.40
N ASP A 315 -30.02 19.64 20.89
CA ASP A 315 -31.22 19.11 21.51
C ASP A 315 -31.94 18.03 20.72
N VAL A 316 -32.07 18.20 19.40
CA VAL A 316 -32.87 17.32 18.54
C VAL A 316 -32.16 17.01 17.25
N LEU A 317 -32.06 15.73 16.92
CA LEU A 317 -31.67 15.23 15.61
C LEU A 317 -32.91 15.09 14.72
N ASN A 318 -32.78 15.48 13.45
CA ASN A 318 -33.79 15.31 12.42
C ASN A 318 -33.26 14.39 11.31
N PHE A 319 -34.14 13.69 10.66
CA PHE A 319 -33.90 12.75 9.59
C PHE A 319 -34.65 13.13 8.33
N THR A 320 -34.04 13.03 7.17
CA THR A 320 -34.69 13.39 5.88
C THR A 320 -35.83 12.48 5.52
N THR A 321 -35.86 11.26 6.06
CA THR A 321 -36.89 10.25 5.87
C THR A 321 -37.17 9.56 7.20
N PRO A 322 -38.43 9.23 7.56
CA PRO A 322 -38.70 8.42 8.74
C PRO A 322 -37.90 7.09 8.73
N CYS A 323 -37.27 6.78 9.83
CA CYS A 323 -36.41 5.61 9.94
C CYS A 323 -36.34 5.09 11.39
N ASP A 324 -35.90 3.85 11.53
CA ASP A 324 -35.52 3.30 12.83
C ASP A 324 -34.11 3.79 13.16
N VAL A 325 -33.91 4.25 14.39
CA VAL A 325 -32.70 4.90 14.85
C VAL A 325 -32.10 4.16 16.04
N VAL A 326 -30.82 3.84 15.98
CA VAL A 326 -30.04 3.33 17.12
C VAL A 326 -28.82 4.22 17.30
N ILE A 327 -28.68 4.85 18.47
CA ILE A 327 -27.52 5.69 18.83
C ILE A 327 -26.57 4.85 19.70
N ILE A 328 -25.31 4.79 19.29
CA ILE A 328 -24.27 3.97 19.90
C ILE A 328 -23.12 4.90 20.32
N ASN A 329 -22.60 4.74 21.54
CA ASN A 329 -21.42 5.46 22.00
C ASN A 329 -20.12 4.82 21.45
N LEU A 330 -18.98 5.47 21.67
CA LEU A 330 -17.67 4.96 21.22
C LEU A 330 -17.23 3.64 21.86
N MET A 331 -17.89 3.20 22.93
CA MET A 331 -17.65 1.89 23.55
C MET A 331 -18.54 0.78 22.94
N GLY A 332 -19.33 1.08 21.90
CA GLY A 332 -20.23 0.12 21.26
C GLY A 332 -21.55 -0.11 22.00
N VAL A 333 -21.83 0.68 23.06
CA VAL A 333 -23.07 0.54 23.86
C VAL A 333 -24.19 1.36 23.22
N THR A 334 -25.35 0.75 22.99
CA THR A 334 -26.57 1.46 22.59
C THR A 334 -27.05 2.36 23.73
N VAL A 335 -27.09 3.66 23.48
CA VAL A 335 -27.48 4.67 24.47
C VAL A 335 -28.89 5.20 24.23
N LYS A 336 -29.41 5.09 23.01
CA LYS A 336 -30.76 5.47 22.65
C LYS A 336 -31.24 4.75 21.40
N GLN A 337 -32.56 4.50 21.30
CA GLN A 337 -33.18 3.93 20.11
C GLN A 337 -34.62 4.43 19.94
N ALA A 338 -35.10 4.48 18.72
CA ALA A 338 -36.47 4.82 18.36
C ALA A 338 -36.81 4.19 17.01
N GLU A 339 -38.09 3.88 16.80
CA GLU A 339 -38.60 3.28 15.57
C GLU A 339 -39.46 4.27 14.79
N ASN A 340 -39.31 4.30 13.47
CA ASN A 340 -40.06 5.05 12.49
C ASN A 340 -40.20 6.54 12.87
N VAL A 341 -39.11 7.21 13.18
CA VAL A 341 -39.09 8.60 13.61
C VAL A 341 -38.44 9.49 12.54
N SER A 342 -38.93 10.72 12.38
CA SER A 342 -38.34 11.78 11.57
C SER A 342 -37.53 12.78 12.41
N SER A 343 -37.60 12.65 13.74
CA SER A 343 -36.77 13.42 14.67
C SER A 343 -36.61 12.67 16.00
N LEU A 344 -35.49 12.91 16.71
CA LEU A 344 -35.18 12.26 17.98
C LEU A 344 -34.53 13.27 18.95
N PRO A 345 -35.17 13.57 20.12
CA PRO A 345 -34.53 14.36 21.16
C PRO A 345 -33.27 13.66 21.70
N VAL A 346 -32.18 14.42 21.85
CA VAL A 346 -30.87 13.93 22.34
C VAL A 346 -30.29 14.84 23.41
N SER A 347 -31.09 15.69 24.03
CA SER A 347 -30.68 16.59 25.11
C SER A 347 -30.19 15.85 26.37
N ASP A 348 -30.63 14.61 26.57
CA ASP A 348 -30.23 13.69 27.62
C ASP A 348 -28.88 13.00 27.39
N LEU A 349 -28.32 13.10 26.18
CA LEU A 349 -27.01 12.54 25.88
C LEU A 349 -25.88 13.48 26.35
N ILE A 350 -24.82 12.89 26.88
CA ILE A 350 -23.60 13.61 27.26
C ILE A 350 -22.91 14.14 26.00
N SER A 351 -22.28 15.32 26.10
CA SER A 351 -21.49 15.88 25.00
C SER A 351 -20.40 14.89 24.58
N GLY A 352 -20.31 14.63 23.27
CA GLY A 352 -19.39 13.62 22.75
C GLY A 352 -19.74 13.18 21.33
N GLN A 353 -19.02 12.15 20.86
CA GLN A 353 -19.23 11.54 19.56
C GLN A 353 -20.08 10.28 19.69
N TYR A 354 -21.00 10.11 18.73
CA TYR A 354 -21.90 8.97 18.65
C TYR A 354 -21.98 8.45 17.23
N ILE A 355 -22.20 7.14 17.10
CA ILE A 355 -22.55 6.49 15.83
C ILE A 355 -24.05 6.27 15.85
N ILE A 356 -24.72 6.67 14.77
CA ILE A 356 -26.14 6.46 14.58
C ILE A 356 -26.35 5.47 13.45
N LYS A 357 -27.05 4.39 13.74
CA LYS A 357 -27.52 3.43 12.76
C LYS A 357 -28.97 3.80 12.40
N LEU A 358 -29.26 3.92 11.10
CA LEU A 358 -30.54 4.30 10.53
C LEU A 358 -31.02 3.17 9.63
N THR A 359 -32.23 2.68 9.86
CA THR A 359 -32.81 1.60 9.05
C THR A 359 -34.13 2.06 8.47
N THR A 360 -34.33 1.83 7.16
CA THR A 360 -35.56 2.05 6.42
C THR A 360 -35.94 0.77 5.67
N GLU A 361 -37.03 0.78 4.91
CA GLU A 361 -37.41 -0.31 4.02
C GLU A 361 -36.37 -0.54 2.91
N ASP A 362 -35.66 0.53 2.51
CA ASP A 362 -34.63 0.49 1.43
C ASP A 362 -33.25 0.02 1.92
N GLY A 363 -33.05 -0.19 3.24
CA GLY A 363 -31.80 -0.66 3.80
C GLY A 363 -31.36 0.05 5.09
N THR A 364 -30.09 -0.17 5.46
CA THR A 364 -29.48 0.42 6.67
C THR A 364 -28.35 1.36 6.29
N SER A 365 -28.28 2.51 6.94
CA SER A 365 -27.15 3.45 6.85
C SER A 365 -26.63 3.81 8.22
N THR A 366 -25.41 4.34 8.29
CA THR A 366 -24.79 4.82 9.54
C THR A 366 -24.29 6.24 9.38
N ALA A 367 -24.42 7.03 10.44
CA ALA A 367 -23.93 8.40 10.48
C ALA A 367 -23.18 8.65 11.78
N LYS A 368 -22.15 9.52 11.73
CA LYS A 368 -21.50 10.05 12.93
C LYS A 368 -22.15 11.36 13.31
N VAL A 369 -22.43 11.52 14.60
CA VAL A 369 -23.00 12.75 15.15
C VAL A 369 -22.16 13.24 16.33
N ILE A 370 -21.97 14.55 16.39
CA ILE A 370 -21.32 15.25 17.50
C ILE A 370 -22.40 15.91 18.34
N LYS A 371 -22.54 15.48 19.60
CA LYS A 371 -23.38 16.12 20.61
C LYS A 371 -22.58 17.22 21.31
N LYS A 372 -23.10 18.44 21.31
CA LYS A 372 -22.57 19.58 22.07
C LYS A 372 -23.21 19.68 23.46
#